data_e40c4e74c9f2ff0ce6a762a53f00fa30
#
_entry.id   e40c4e74c9f2ff0ce6a762a53f00fa30
#
_cell.length_a   1.000
_cell.length_b   1.000
_cell.length_c   1.000
_cell.angle_alpha   90.00
_cell.angle_beta   90.00
_cell.angle_gamma   90.00
#
_symmetry.space_group_name_H-M   'P 1'
#
loop_
_entity.id
_entity.type
_entity.pdbx_description
1 polymer ?
#
loop_
_entity_poly.entity_id
_entity_poly.type
_entity_poly.pdbx_seq_one_letter_code
_entity_poly.pdbx_strand_id
1 'polypeptide(L)'
;LGVPQSAQALERRRLIPVGRTVGVTMDTEGLLVLETGSVVGADNESHEPSKGLLKAGDRILQANGEKQENKEAFMKTIQQSEGKPICLRLERNGRQKEVKITPVLSNTAQTYQIGAWIRDSIQGIGTVTYYDAENGTFGALGHGVYDVDTDELMVIHGGSVVDTTLTEIVKGEKGAAGELIGQVEMQEKLAAIEKNTETGIYGKAAAGVFAGESYPVATKAEVKKGAAVLLSDLEGKDVQAYAIEIESLEKNGGRQHKDMNIRIMDERLLALTGGIVQGMSGSPILQDGTLVGAVTHVTLADPTQGYGIFMENMAA
;
A
#
# COMPACT_ATOMS: atom_id res chain seq x y z
N LEU A 1 27.39 -1.36 52.98
CA LEU A 1 26.15 -0.66 52.63
C LEU A 1 26.22 -0.36 51.14
N GLY A 2 25.68 -1.28 50.30
CA GLY A 2 25.59 -1.09 48.85
C GLY A 2 24.44 -0.14 48.55
N VAL A 3 24.73 0.90 47.78
CA VAL A 3 23.71 1.78 47.15
C VAL A 3 23.00 0.95 46.10
N PRO A 4 21.66 0.87 46.10
CA PRO A 4 20.95 0.19 45.02
C PRO A 4 21.19 0.98 43.72
N GLN A 5 21.73 0.29 42.69
CA GLN A 5 21.76 0.78 41.34
C GLN A 5 20.31 1.06 40.94
N SER A 6 19.98 2.35 40.80
CA SER A 6 18.71 2.78 40.23
C SER A 6 18.58 2.10 38.86
N ALA A 7 17.52 1.30 38.68
CA ALA A 7 17.11 0.79 37.40
C ALA A 7 16.98 2.01 36.47
N GLN A 8 17.91 2.15 35.50
CA GLN A 8 17.73 3.04 34.38
C GLN A 8 16.43 2.60 33.71
N ALA A 9 15.40 3.45 33.78
CA ALA A 9 14.20 3.24 33.00
C ALA A 9 14.67 3.14 31.55
N LEU A 10 14.45 1.99 30.90
CA LEU A 10 14.67 1.86 29.46
C LEU A 10 13.90 3.01 28.82
N GLU A 11 14.64 3.88 28.14
CA GLU A 11 14.05 5.00 27.43
C GLU A 11 13.09 4.43 26.38
N ARG A 12 11.81 4.73 26.49
CA ARG A 12 10.79 4.19 25.59
C ARG A 12 11.04 4.75 24.20
N ARG A 13 10.98 3.87 23.20
CA ARG A 13 11.00 4.29 21.80
C ARG A 13 9.94 5.36 21.57
N ARG A 14 10.33 6.43 20.91
CA ARG A 14 9.44 7.55 20.58
C ARG A 14 9.33 7.67 19.07
N LEU A 15 8.12 7.84 18.60
CA LEU A 15 7.82 7.99 17.15
C LEU A 15 6.96 9.24 16.96
N ILE A 16 7.09 9.86 15.80
CA ILE A 16 6.23 10.96 15.36
C ILE A 16 5.01 10.34 14.68
N PRO A 17 3.79 10.44 15.23
CA PRO A 17 2.58 10.05 14.53
C PRO A 17 2.33 11.04 13.39
N VAL A 18 2.15 10.53 12.16
CA VAL A 18 2.09 11.38 10.97
C VAL A 18 0.65 11.69 10.58
N GLY A 19 -0.18 10.69 10.30
CA GLY A 19 -1.59 10.90 9.94
C GLY A 19 -1.81 11.60 8.60
N ARG A 20 -0.78 11.72 7.75
CA ARG A 20 -0.87 12.34 6.42
C ARG A 20 -1.32 11.33 5.38
N THR A 21 -2.35 11.69 4.63
CA THR A 21 -2.80 10.95 3.44
C THR A 21 -1.82 11.16 2.30
N VAL A 22 -1.44 10.08 1.65
CA VAL A 22 -0.39 10.04 0.63
C VAL A 22 -0.75 9.11 -0.52
N GLY A 23 -0.15 9.35 -1.67
CA GLY A 23 -0.07 8.36 -2.74
C GLY A 23 1.02 7.33 -2.42
N VAL A 24 0.71 6.08 -2.67
CA VAL A 24 1.63 4.94 -2.54
C VAL A 24 1.82 4.34 -3.92
N THR A 25 3.06 4.28 -4.39
CA THR A 25 3.41 3.58 -5.62
C THR A 25 4.42 2.49 -5.29
N MET A 26 4.19 1.28 -5.78
CA MET A 26 5.10 0.15 -5.55
C MET A 26 5.41 -0.54 -6.86
N ASP A 27 6.70 -0.76 -7.10
CA ASP A 27 7.21 -1.47 -8.26
C ASP A 27 7.19 -2.98 -7.96
N THR A 28 6.47 -3.73 -8.79
CA THR A 28 6.32 -5.18 -8.59
C THR A 28 7.52 -5.93 -9.14
N GLU A 29 7.78 -7.13 -8.60
CA GLU A 29 8.72 -8.03 -9.21
C GLU A 29 8.15 -8.59 -10.53
N GLY A 30 8.75 -8.16 -11.67
CA GLY A 30 8.28 -8.53 -13.00
C GLY A 30 7.03 -7.76 -13.42
N LEU A 31 6.54 -8.08 -14.60
CA LEU A 31 5.42 -7.39 -15.24
C LEU A 31 4.16 -8.25 -15.11
N LEU A 32 3.15 -7.75 -14.43
CA LEU A 32 1.89 -8.48 -14.27
C LEU A 32 1.05 -8.40 -15.54
N VAL A 33 0.64 -9.54 -16.08
CA VAL A 33 -0.33 -9.64 -17.16
C VAL A 33 -1.73 -9.51 -16.57
N LEU A 34 -2.45 -8.47 -17.00
CA LEU A 34 -3.84 -8.22 -16.58
C LEU A 34 -4.83 -8.97 -17.46
N GLU A 35 -4.59 -8.90 -18.78
CA GLU A 35 -5.49 -9.45 -19.80
C GLU A 35 -4.74 -9.68 -21.10
N THR A 36 -5.28 -10.56 -21.95
CA THR A 36 -4.81 -10.72 -23.32
C THR A 36 -5.93 -10.40 -24.32
N GLY A 37 -5.56 -9.85 -25.47
CA GLY A 37 -6.50 -9.46 -26.51
C GLY A 37 -5.90 -9.46 -27.91
N SER A 38 -6.66 -8.92 -28.84
CA SER A 38 -6.28 -8.89 -30.25
C SER A 38 -5.51 -7.61 -30.61
N VAL A 39 -4.71 -7.72 -31.64
CA VAL A 39 -3.99 -6.62 -32.32
C VAL A 39 -4.42 -6.63 -33.79
N VAL A 40 -4.89 -5.49 -34.32
CA VAL A 40 -5.13 -5.34 -35.74
C VAL A 40 -3.78 -5.09 -36.43
N GLY A 41 -3.35 -6.04 -37.22
CA GLY A 41 -2.06 -6.02 -37.89
C GLY A 41 -2.00 -5.07 -39.08
N ALA A 42 -0.80 -4.86 -39.62
CA ALA A 42 -0.57 -4.07 -40.83
C ALA A 42 -1.27 -4.65 -42.06
N ASP A 43 -1.66 -5.92 -42.05
CA ASP A 43 -2.49 -6.62 -43.00
C ASP A 43 -3.99 -6.34 -42.85
N ASN A 44 -4.41 -5.52 -41.87
CA ASN A 44 -5.78 -5.24 -41.48
C ASN A 44 -6.55 -6.45 -40.92
N GLU A 45 -5.86 -7.54 -40.60
CA GLU A 45 -6.44 -8.69 -39.92
C GLU A 45 -6.28 -8.60 -38.40
N SER A 46 -7.16 -9.30 -37.69
CA SER A 46 -7.10 -9.38 -36.23
C SER A 46 -6.25 -10.57 -35.80
N HIS A 47 -5.18 -10.31 -35.06
CA HIS A 47 -4.24 -11.30 -34.55
C HIS A 47 -4.35 -11.38 -32.99
N GLU A 48 -4.16 -12.56 -32.44
CA GLU A 48 -4.12 -12.79 -30.99
C GLU A 48 -2.76 -13.40 -30.58
N PRO A 49 -1.65 -12.61 -30.56
CA PRO A 49 -0.29 -13.15 -30.43
C PRO A 49 -0.06 -13.86 -29.08
N SER A 50 -0.73 -13.41 -28.01
CA SER A 50 -0.60 -13.96 -26.65
C SER A 50 -1.62 -15.05 -26.32
N LYS A 51 -2.57 -15.34 -27.19
CA LYS A 51 -3.65 -16.30 -26.93
C LYS A 51 -3.13 -17.70 -26.58
N GLY A 52 -3.55 -18.19 -25.41
CA GLY A 52 -3.13 -19.51 -24.91
C GLY A 52 -1.68 -19.56 -24.42
N LEU A 53 -0.86 -18.52 -24.64
CA LEU A 53 0.51 -18.40 -24.18
C LEU A 53 0.59 -17.63 -22.86
N LEU A 54 -0.02 -16.44 -22.79
CA LEU A 54 -0.17 -15.65 -21.57
C LEU A 54 -1.57 -15.79 -20.99
N LYS A 55 -1.68 -15.53 -19.69
CA LYS A 55 -2.94 -15.47 -18.94
C LYS A 55 -2.88 -14.34 -17.92
N ALA A 56 -4.03 -13.83 -17.51
CA ALA A 56 -4.13 -12.95 -16.36
C ALA A 56 -3.48 -13.59 -15.13
N GLY A 57 -2.73 -12.81 -14.36
CA GLY A 57 -1.96 -13.28 -13.20
C GLY A 57 -0.54 -13.81 -13.54
N ASP A 58 -0.16 -13.96 -14.82
CA ASP A 58 1.23 -14.27 -15.16
C ASP A 58 2.14 -13.09 -14.80
N ARG A 59 3.32 -13.37 -14.25
CA ARG A 59 4.38 -12.36 -14.05
C ARG A 59 5.52 -12.61 -15.02
N ILE A 60 5.73 -11.69 -15.98
CA ILE A 60 6.84 -11.75 -16.93
C ILE A 60 8.10 -11.28 -16.21
N LEU A 61 9.08 -12.16 -16.08
CA LEU A 61 10.34 -11.90 -15.37
C LEU A 61 11.45 -11.51 -16.34
N GLN A 62 11.51 -12.15 -17.50
CA GLN A 62 12.56 -11.94 -18.50
C GLN A 62 11.99 -11.98 -19.91
N ALA A 63 12.63 -11.22 -20.81
CA ALA A 63 12.42 -11.32 -22.25
C ALA A 63 13.79 -11.52 -22.93
N ASN A 64 13.91 -12.55 -23.78
CA ASN A 64 15.15 -12.95 -24.45
C ASN A 64 16.35 -13.14 -23.49
N GLY A 65 16.08 -13.61 -22.25
CA GLY A 65 17.09 -13.82 -21.23
C GLY A 65 17.42 -12.59 -20.38
N GLU A 66 16.95 -11.40 -20.75
CA GLU A 66 17.17 -10.16 -20.01
C GLU A 66 16.01 -9.89 -19.04
N LYS A 67 16.35 -9.49 -17.81
CA LYS A 67 15.36 -9.10 -16.79
C LYS A 67 14.58 -7.87 -17.27
N GLN A 68 13.27 -7.89 -17.10
CA GLN A 68 12.41 -6.74 -17.43
C GLN A 68 12.07 -6.00 -16.15
N GLU A 69 12.68 -4.83 -15.97
CA GLU A 69 12.54 -4.04 -14.74
C GLU A 69 11.22 -3.24 -14.71
N ASN A 70 10.77 -2.80 -15.89
CA ASN A 70 9.56 -2.00 -16.02
C ASN A 70 8.94 -2.19 -17.43
N LYS A 71 7.74 -1.64 -17.59
CA LYS A 71 6.97 -1.70 -18.82
C LYS A 71 7.70 -1.05 -20.01
N GLU A 72 8.38 0.07 -19.78
CA GLU A 72 9.12 0.78 -20.83
C GLU A 72 10.26 -0.07 -21.41
N ALA A 73 11.04 -0.73 -20.53
CA ALA A 73 12.11 -1.64 -20.95
C ALA A 73 11.53 -2.82 -21.79
N PHE A 74 10.42 -3.37 -21.34
CA PHE A 74 9.76 -4.46 -22.04
C PHE A 74 9.20 -4.03 -23.40
N MET A 75 8.54 -2.87 -23.47
CA MET A 75 8.07 -2.31 -24.73
C MET A 75 9.22 -2.10 -25.71
N LYS A 76 10.37 -1.59 -25.24
CA LYS A 76 11.57 -1.46 -26.06
C LYS A 76 12.05 -2.81 -26.59
N THR A 77 12.07 -3.85 -25.78
CA THR A 77 12.42 -5.21 -26.19
C THR A 77 11.47 -5.72 -27.27
N ILE A 78 10.17 -5.47 -27.15
CA ILE A 78 9.17 -5.82 -28.16
C ILE A 78 9.45 -5.09 -29.47
N GLN A 79 9.71 -3.77 -29.45
CA GLN A 79 10.02 -2.99 -30.65
C GLN A 79 11.30 -3.49 -31.32
N GLN A 80 12.37 -3.75 -30.58
CA GLN A 80 13.65 -4.23 -31.06
C GLN A 80 13.59 -5.63 -31.68
N SER A 81 12.55 -6.39 -31.42
CA SER A 81 12.34 -7.71 -32.02
C SER A 81 12.01 -7.62 -33.51
N GLU A 82 11.52 -6.47 -33.98
CA GLU A 82 11.09 -6.27 -35.38
C GLU A 82 10.13 -7.37 -35.90
N GLY A 83 9.25 -7.85 -35.00
CA GLY A 83 8.30 -8.91 -35.27
C GLY A 83 8.88 -10.33 -35.20
N LYS A 84 10.15 -10.49 -34.82
CA LYS A 84 10.72 -11.81 -34.56
C LYS A 84 10.21 -12.37 -33.24
N PRO A 85 10.12 -13.72 -33.08
CA PRO A 85 9.68 -14.32 -31.84
C PRO A 85 10.53 -13.90 -30.63
N ILE A 86 9.87 -13.52 -29.53
CA ILE A 86 10.51 -13.19 -28.24
C ILE A 86 10.27 -14.37 -27.29
N CYS A 87 11.31 -14.79 -26.60
CA CYS A 87 11.24 -15.80 -25.55
C CYS A 87 10.96 -15.09 -24.21
N LEU A 88 9.81 -15.35 -23.61
CA LEU A 88 9.46 -14.81 -22.31
C LEU A 88 9.60 -15.90 -21.24
N ARG A 89 10.32 -15.57 -20.15
CA ARG A 89 10.28 -16.34 -18.91
C ARG A 89 9.29 -15.67 -17.98
N LEU A 90 8.29 -16.42 -17.56
CA LEU A 90 7.23 -15.95 -16.68
C LEU A 90 7.05 -16.90 -15.50
N GLU A 91 6.44 -16.38 -14.45
CA GLU A 91 5.94 -17.16 -13.32
C GLU A 91 4.41 -17.25 -13.41
N ARG A 92 3.88 -18.45 -13.26
CA ARG A 92 2.44 -18.75 -13.20
C ARG A 92 2.17 -19.70 -12.05
N ASN A 93 1.37 -19.28 -11.08
CA ASN A 93 1.05 -20.07 -9.88
C ASN A 93 2.34 -20.60 -9.18
N GLY A 94 3.31 -19.74 -8.93
CA GLY A 94 4.59 -20.07 -8.29
C GLY A 94 5.53 -20.95 -9.13
N ARG A 95 5.21 -21.21 -10.42
CA ARG A 95 6.04 -22.04 -11.31
C ARG A 95 6.55 -21.26 -12.49
N GLN A 96 7.85 -21.35 -12.75
CA GLN A 96 8.44 -20.72 -13.93
C GLN A 96 8.06 -21.47 -15.20
N LYS A 97 7.79 -20.70 -16.26
CA LYS A 97 7.50 -21.18 -17.61
C LYS A 97 8.23 -20.34 -18.64
N GLU A 98 8.49 -20.93 -19.79
CA GLU A 98 8.96 -20.21 -20.97
C GLU A 98 7.91 -20.30 -22.07
N VAL A 99 7.64 -19.18 -22.73
CA VAL A 99 6.74 -19.09 -23.87
C VAL A 99 7.41 -18.24 -24.96
N LYS A 100 7.11 -18.55 -26.23
CA LYS A 100 7.54 -17.74 -27.37
C LYS A 100 6.34 -17.03 -27.96
N ILE A 101 6.45 -15.71 -28.09
CA ILE A 101 5.42 -14.87 -28.67
C ILE A 101 5.99 -14.10 -29.83
N THR A 102 5.26 -14.08 -30.96
CA THR A 102 5.62 -13.30 -32.12
C THR A 102 4.84 -11.98 -32.11
N PRO A 103 5.50 -10.84 -31.90
CA PRO A 103 4.82 -9.55 -31.94
C PRO A 103 4.27 -9.23 -33.32
N VAL A 104 3.14 -8.54 -33.36
CA VAL A 104 2.46 -8.08 -34.59
C VAL A 104 2.61 -6.58 -34.72
N LEU A 105 2.98 -6.09 -35.89
CA LEU A 105 2.99 -4.64 -36.16
C LEU A 105 1.54 -4.14 -36.26
N SER A 106 1.14 -3.33 -35.27
CA SER A 106 -0.19 -2.74 -35.25
C SER A 106 -0.36 -1.69 -36.34
N ASN A 107 -1.45 -1.78 -37.12
CA ASN A 107 -1.72 -0.80 -38.18
C ASN A 107 -2.12 0.58 -37.59
N THR A 108 -2.71 0.61 -36.40
CA THR A 108 -3.16 1.85 -35.76
C THR A 108 -2.03 2.51 -34.95
N ALA A 109 -1.32 1.73 -34.13
CA ALA A 109 -0.26 2.24 -33.27
C ALA A 109 1.09 2.38 -33.98
N GLN A 110 1.28 1.73 -35.16
CA GLN A 110 2.55 1.67 -35.91
C GLN A 110 3.72 1.15 -35.05
N THR A 111 3.41 0.29 -34.07
CA THR A 111 4.36 -0.35 -33.16
C THR A 111 4.09 -1.84 -33.07
N TYR A 112 5.12 -2.60 -32.73
CA TYR A 112 4.97 -4.02 -32.46
C TYR A 112 4.26 -4.24 -31.14
N GLN A 113 3.27 -5.12 -31.12
CA GLN A 113 2.45 -5.45 -29.97
C GLN A 113 2.29 -6.96 -29.81
N ILE A 114 2.16 -7.41 -28.57
CA ILE A 114 1.94 -8.81 -28.22
C ILE A 114 0.46 -9.10 -27.85
N GLY A 115 -0.41 -8.09 -27.86
CA GLY A 115 -1.81 -8.26 -27.48
C GLY A 115 -1.97 -8.65 -26.02
N ALA A 116 -1.29 -7.96 -25.11
CA ALA A 116 -1.43 -8.14 -23.66
C ALA A 116 -1.41 -6.78 -22.96
N TRP A 117 -2.28 -6.63 -21.96
CA TRP A 117 -2.25 -5.51 -21.02
C TRP A 117 -1.37 -5.88 -19.84
N ILE A 118 -0.38 -5.02 -19.57
CA ILE A 118 0.69 -5.29 -18.60
C ILE A 118 0.83 -4.13 -17.64
N ARG A 119 1.05 -4.45 -16.38
CA ARG A 119 1.30 -3.50 -15.28
C ARG A 119 2.61 -3.86 -14.57
N ASP A 120 3.42 -2.86 -14.26
CA ASP A 120 4.70 -2.97 -13.55
C ASP A 120 4.69 -2.30 -12.18
N SER A 121 3.62 -1.60 -11.86
CA SER A 121 3.47 -0.89 -10.59
C SER A 121 2.03 -0.91 -10.08
N ILE A 122 1.88 -0.76 -8.79
CA ILE A 122 0.60 -0.56 -8.13
C ILE A 122 0.59 0.82 -7.54
N GLN A 123 -0.56 1.46 -7.65
CA GLN A 123 -0.82 2.77 -7.07
C GLN A 123 -2.06 2.71 -6.19
N GLY A 124 -2.03 3.46 -5.10
CA GLY A 124 -3.16 3.60 -4.18
C GLY A 124 -3.00 4.82 -3.30
N ILE A 125 -4.03 5.10 -2.53
CA ILE A 125 -4.02 6.12 -1.48
C ILE A 125 -4.00 5.41 -0.13
N GLY A 126 -3.21 5.94 0.80
CA GLY A 126 -3.11 5.43 2.16
C GLY A 126 -2.61 6.51 3.11
N THR A 127 -2.37 6.14 4.35
CA THR A 127 -1.92 7.09 5.38
C THR A 127 -0.57 6.66 5.94
N VAL A 128 0.36 7.62 6.07
CA VAL A 128 1.62 7.40 6.79
C VAL A 128 1.32 7.38 8.28
N THR A 129 1.69 6.30 8.94
CA THR A 129 1.39 6.08 10.36
C THR A 129 2.37 6.79 11.27
N TYR A 130 3.64 6.52 11.08
CA TYR A 130 4.68 7.09 11.94
C TYR A 130 5.97 7.38 11.17
N TYR A 131 6.76 8.27 11.77
CA TYR A 131 8.14 8.53 11.38
C TYR A 131 9.05 8.39 12.60
N ASP A 132 10.12 7.64 12.42
CA ASP A 132 11.20 7.49 13.39
C ASP A 132 12.33 8.45 13.00
N ALA A 133 12.40 9.58 13.71
CA ALA A 133 13.37 10.63 13.40
C ALA A 133 14.82 10.23 13.75
N GLU A 134 15.02 9.25 14.63
CA GLU A 134 16.36 8.77 14.99
C GLU A 134 16.97 7.94 13.86
N ASN A 135 16.15 7.13 13.18
CA ASN A 135 16.59 6.21 12.14
C ASN A 135 16.27 6.68 10.71
N GLY A 136 15.48 7.75 10.55
CA GLY A 136 15.01 8.22 9.26
C GLY A 136 14.05 7.25 8.57
N THR A 137 13.34 6.41 9.35
CA THR A 137 12.43 5.38 8.82
C THR A 137 10.98 5.75 9.06
N PHE A 138 10.09 5.22 8.23
CA PHE A 138 8.64 5.38 8.40
C PHE A 138 7.92 4.05 8.28
N GLY A 139 6.68 4.00 8.80
CA GLY A 139 5.72 2.95 8.56
C GLY A 139 4.37 3.54 8.14
N ALA A 140 3.65 2.83 7.28
CA ALA A 140 2.36 3.26 6.77
C ALA A 140 1.40 2.08 6.57
N LEU A 141 0.11 2.37 6.38
CA LEU A 141 -1.01 1.48 6.08
C LEU A 141 -1.46 0.56 7.24
N GLY A 142 -0.56 0.06 8.09
CA GLY A 142 -0.91 -0.88 9.16
C GLY A 142 -1.28 -2.30 8.69
N HIS A 143 -1.23 -2.56 7.40
CA HIS A 143 -1.43 -3.86 6.76
C HIS A 143 -0.60 -3.97 5.48
N GLY A 144 -0.34 -5.19 5.03
CA GLY A 144 0.34 -5.43 3.77
C GLY A 144 -0.52 -5.08 2.56
N VAL A 145 0.14 -4.89 1.43
CA VAL A 145 -0.50 -4.79 0.13
C VAL A 145 -0.45 -6.15 -0.53
N TYR A 146 -1.64 -6.66 -0.88
CA TYR A 146 -1.84 -7.99 -1.43
C TYR A 146 -2.24 -7.91 -2.90
N ASP A 147 -1.87 -8.91 -3.66
CA ASP A 147 -2.35 -9.08 -5.02
C ASP A 147 -3.84 -9.44 -5.00
N VAL A 148 -4.64 -8.74 -5.81
CA VAL A 148 -6.11 -8.86 -5.79
C VAL A 148 -6.59 -10.20 -6.33
N ASP A 149 -5.81 -10.82 -7.23
CA ASP A 149 -6.19 -12.06 -7.90
C ASP A 149 -5.75 -13.30 -7.13
N THR A 150 -4.62 -13.22 -6.42
CA THR A 150 -4.01 -14.37 -5.71
C THR A 150 -4.18 -14.32 -4.20
N ASP A 151 -4.54 -13.15 -3.63
CA ASP A 151 -4.56 -12.89 -2.18
C ASP A 151 -3.20 -13.14 -1.50
N GLU A 152 -2.11 -13.07 -2.27
CA GLU A 152 -0.75 -13.21 -1.77
C GLU A 152 -0.12 -11.85 -1.47
N LEU A 153 0.70 -11.78 -0.41
CA LEU A 153 1.47 -10.58 -0.09
C LEU A 153 2.39 -10.23 -1.25
N MET A 154 2.27 -9.01 -1.77
CA MET A 154 3.04 -8.60 -2.94
C MET A 154 4.52 -8.48 -2.64
N VAL A 155 5.32 -9.14 -3.47
CA VAL A 155 6.77 -8.96 -3.50
C VAL A 155 7.09 -7.72 -4.33
N ILE A 156 7.77 -6.75 -3.71
CA ILE A 156 8.12 -5.48 -4.33
C ILE A 156 9.64 -5.34 -4.49
N HIS A 157 10.06 -4.58 -5.49
CA HIS A 157 11.46 -4.16 -5.65
C HIS A 157 11.76 -2.81 -5.02
N GLY A 158 10.72 -2.08 -4.67
CA GLY A 158 10.78 -0.75 -4.10
C GLY A 158 9.48 -0.01 -4.35
N GLY A 159 9.52 1.29 -4.14
CA GLY A 159 8.38 2.15 -4.37
C GLY A 159 8.61 3.54 -3.79
N SER A 160 7.57 4.35 -3.85
CA SER A 160 7.60 5.71 -3.31
C SER A 160 6.31 6.05 -2.59
N VAL A 161 6.44 6.76 -1.50
CA VAL A 161 5.38 7.58 -0.94
C VAL A 161 5.47 8.94 -1.61
N VAL A 162 4.39 9.41 -2.17
CA VAL A 162 4.32 10.66 -2.93
C VAL A 162 3.23 11.56 -2.38
N ASP A 163 3.30 12.84 -2.65
CA ASP A 163 2.24 13.75 -2.23
C ASP A 163 0.92 13.43 -2.95
N THR A 164 -0.18 13.80 -2.33
CA THR A 164 -1.51 13.56 -2.88
C THR A 164 -2.42 14.72 -2.53
N THR A 165 -3.26 15.09 -3.49
CA THR A 165 -4.35 16.05 -3.31
C THR A 165 -5.66 15.30 -3.37
N LEU A 166 -6.39 15.24 -2.24
CA LEU A 166 -7.72 14.64 -2.21
C LEU A 166 -8.68 15.49 -3.05
N THR A 167 -9.40 14.86 -3.96
CA THR A 167 -10.39 15.49 -4.84
C THR A 167 -11.82 15.15 -4.47
N GLU A 168 -12.04 13.98 -3.88
CA GLU A 168 -13.36 13.51 -3.47
C GLU A 168 -13.25 12.52 -2.32
N ILE A 169 -14.27 12.45 -1.49
CA ILE A 169 -14.46 11.43 -0.47
C ILE A 169 -15.78 10.72 -0.75
N VAL A 170 -15.70 9.47 -1.18
CA VAL A 170 -16.87 8.60 -1.28
C VAL A 170 -17.18 8.06 0.10
N LYS A 171 -18.35 8.40 0.63
CA LYS A 171 -18.75 7.99 1.98
C LYS A 171 -18.96 6.49 2.06
N GLY A 172 -18.56 5.92 3.20
CA GLY A 172 -18.90 4.54 3.55
C GLY A 172 -20.37 4.41 3.90
N GLU A 173 -21.00 3.35 3.41
CA GLU A 173 -22.37 2.97 3.71
C GLU A 173 -22.44 1.50 4.08
N LYS A 174 -23.51 1.09 4.73
CA LYS A 174 -23.71 -0.33 5.08
C LYS A 174 -23.67 -1.21 3.84
N GLY A 175 -22.70 -2.11 3.80
CA GLY A 175 -22.48 -3.05 2.69
C GLY A 175 -21.51 -2.52 1.62
N ALA A 176 -21.05 -1.26 1.71
CA ALA A 176 -20.09 -0.68 0.80
C ALA A 176 -19.03 0.13 1.57
N ALA A 177 -17.77 -0.21 1.37
CA ALA A 177 -16.69 0.63 1.85
C ALA A 177 -16.64 1.91 1.02
N GLY A 178 -16.52 3.07 1.71
CA GLY A 178 -16.17 4.31 1.02
C GLY A 178 -14.69 4.36 0.69
N GLU A 179 -14.28 5.40 -0.04
CA GLU A 179 -12.88 5.57 -0.42
C GLU A 179 -12.47 7.05 -0.53
N LEU A 180 -11.19 7.29 -0.34
CA LEU A 180 -10.55 8.57 -0.65
C LEU A 180 -10.11 8.56 -2.10
N ILE A 181 -10.56 9.54 -2.87
CA ILE A 181 -10.15 9.74 -4.26
C ILE A 181 -9.25 10.97 -4.31
N GLY A 182 -8.10 10.85 -4.98
CA GLY A 182 -7.14 11.95 -5.06
C GLY A 182 -6.24 11.84 -6.28
N GLN A 183 -5.59 12.95 -6.55
CA GLN A 183 -4.56 13.05 -7.56
C GLN A 183 -3.21 12.77 -6.90
N VAL A 184 -2.50 11.76 -7.41
CA VAL A 184 -1.19 11.35 -6.94
C VAL A 184 -0.11 12.16 -7.68
N GLU A 185 0.68 12.92 -6.94
CA GLU A 185 1.73 13.80 -7.49
C GLU A 185 3.04 13.03 -7.67
N MET A 186 3.16 12.27 -8.75
CA MET A 186 4.29 11.37 -9.02
C MET A 186 5.67 12.02 -8.96
N GLN A 187 5.75 13.33 -9.17
CA GLN A 187 7.00 14.08 -9.15
C GLN A 187 7.41 14.49 -7.72
N GLU A 188 6.48 14.49 -6.77
CA GLU A 188 6.70 14.92 -5.40
C GLU A 188 6.88 13.70 -4.47
N LYS A 189 8.07 13.11 -4.56
CA LYS A 189 8.46 11.97 -3.71
C LYS A 189 8.75 12.43 -2.30
N LEU A 190 8.02 11.88 -1.34
CA LEU A 190 8.18 12.16 0.10
C LEU A 190 9.10 11.13 0.77
N ALA A 191 9.00 9.86 0.37
CA ALA A 191 9.78 8.78 0.97
C ALA A 191 9.97 7.62 0.00
N ALA A 192 10.98 6.79 0.24
CA ALA A 192 11.23 5.56 -0.49
C ALA A 192 10.67 4.37 0.28
N ILE A 193 9.89 3.51 -0.39
CA ILE A 193 9.39 2.25 0.16
C ILE A 193 10.42 1.17 -0.10
N GLU A 194 10.82 0.45 0.95
CA GLU A 194 11.81 -0.63 0.88
C GLU A 194 11.19 -2.01 1.14
N LYS A 195 10.07 -2.06 1.89
CA LYS A 195 9.45 -3.33 2.30
C LYS A 195 7.93 -3.24 2.27
N ASN A 196 7.30 -4.33 1.84
CA ASN A 196 5.89 -4.64 2.05
C ASN A 196 5.81 -5.88 2.94
N THR A 197 5.15 -5.77 4.08
CA THR A 197 4.99 -6.86 5.05
C THR A 197 3.53 -6.99 5.45
N GLU A 198 3.15 -8.02 6.18
CA GLU A 198 1.78 -8.19 6.67
C GLU A 198 1.31 -7.03 7.58
N THR A 199 2.24 -6.33 8.23
CA THR A 199 1.94 -5.25 9.18
C THR A 199 2.01 -3.85 8.58
N GLY A 200 2.37 -3.71 7.31
CA GLY A 200 2.45 -2.43 6.62
C GLY A 200 3.54 -2.34 5.57
N ILE A 201 3.68 -1.14 5.04
CA ILE A 201 4.81 -0.75 4.17
C ILE A 201 5.80 0.09 4.97
N TYR A 202 7.08 -0.11 4.71
CA TYR A 202 8.17 0.51 5.44
C TYR A 202 9.26 1.00 4.50
N GLY A 203 10.00 2.01 4.96
CA GLY A 203 11.10 2.54 4.18
C GLY A 203 11.76 3.75 4.84
N LYS A 204 12.33 4.63 4.02
CA LYS A 204 13.11 5.78 4.48
C LYS A 204 12.55 7.09 3.94
N ALA A 205 12.54 8.10 4.81
CA ALA A 205 12.22 9.46 4.45
C ALA A 205 13.36 10.40 4.86
N ALA A 206 13.51 11.49 4.11
CA ALA A 206 14.48 12.52 4.48
C ALA A 206 14.04 13.23 5.78
N ALA A 207 15.01 13.75 6.50
CA ALA A 207 14.74 14.53 7.72
C ALA A 207 13.82 15.73 7.40
N GLY A 208 12.82 15.94 8.24
CA GLY A 208 11.87 17.06 8.10
C GLY A 208 10.69 16.84 7.16
N VAL A 209 10.65 15.75 6.39
CA VAL A 209 9.50 15.42 5.52
C VAL A 209 8.24 15.16 6.35
N PHE A 210 8.40 14.41 7.44
CA PHE A 210 7.33 14.11 8.40
C PHE A 210 7.69 14.72 9.76
N ALA A 211 7.58 16.04 9.85
CA ALA A 211 7.87 16.77 11.08
C ALA A 211 6.66 16.73 12.05
N GLY A 212 6.93 16.71 13.34
CA GLY A 212 5.90 16.70 14.36
C GLY A 212 6.46 16.42 15.76
N GLU A 213 5.57 16.40 16.73
CA GLU A 213 5.89 16.00 18.10
C GLU A 213 6.00 14.46 18.19
N SER A 214 7.02 13.97 18.91
CA SER A 214 7.20 12.55 19.13
C SER A 214 6.44 12.07 20.36
N TYR A 215 5.81 10.90 20.25
CA TYR A 215 5.06 10.25 21.34
C TYR A 215 5.72 8.93 21.72
N PRO A 216 5.68 8.55 23.01
CA PRO A 216 6.14 7.24 23.42
C PRO A 216 5.23 6.15 22.83
N VAL A 217 5.84 5.05 22.36
CA VAL A 217 5.11 3.89 21.87
C VAL A 217 4.58 3.08 23.05
N ALA A 218 3.28 2.76 23.03
CA ALA A 218 2.68 1.89 24.02
C ALA A 218 2.94 0.42 23.69
N THR A 219 3.21 -0.39 24.70
CA THR A 219 3.12 -1.84 24.58
C THR A 219 1.64 -2.26 24.48
N LYS A 220 1.36 -3.41 23.88
CA LYS A 220 -0.01 -3.95 23.79
C LYS A 220 -0.66 -4.17 25.17
N ALA A 221 0.16 -4.35 26.23
CA ALA A 221 -0.33 -4.48 27.59
C ALA A 221 -0.91 -3.18 28.15
N GLU A 222 -0.39 -2.03 27.71
CA GLU A 222 -0.79 -0.69 28.15
C GLU A 222 -2.04 -0.17 27.45
N VAL A 223 -2.34 -0.68 26.24
CA VAL A 223 -3.54 -0.28 25.49
C VAL A 223 -4.80 -0.73 26.21
N LYS A 224 -5.78 0.17 26.33
CA LYS A 224 -7.04 -0.03 27.07
C LYS A 224 -8.25 0.20 26.18
N LYS A 225 -9.37 -0.41 26.55
CA LYS A 225 -10.68 -0.05 25.99
C LYS A 225 -11.06 1.37 26.43
N GLY A 226 -11.85 2.06 25.60
CA GLY A 226 -12.35 3.39 25.87
C GLY A 226 -11.86 4.45 24.91
N ALA A 227 -11.94 5.70 25.34
CA ALA A 227 -11.64 6.86 24.50
C ALA A 227 -10.20 6.87 23.98
N ALA A 228 -10.07 7.23 22.72
CA ALA A 228 -8.81 7.43 22.01
C ALA A 228 -9.03 8.47 20.91
N VAL A 229 -7.98 8.86 20.20
CA VAL A 229 -8.07 9.73 19.04
C VAL A 229 -7.36 9.12 17.84
N LEU A 230 -7.92 9.36 16.67
CA LEU A 230 -7.35 9.03 15.38
C LEU A 230 -6.84 10.32 14.74
N LEU A 231 -5.65 10.27 14.12
CA LEU A 231 -5.08 11.41 13.41
C LEU A 231 -5.25 11.25 11.91
N SER A 232 -5.74 12.29 11.23
CA SER A 232 -5.87 12.32 9.77
C SER A 232 -5.99 13.75 9.24
N ASP A 233 -5.61 13.97 7.98
CA ASP A 233 -5.62 15.26 7.28
C ASP A 233 -6.77 15.40 6.28
N LEU A 234 -7.90 14.73 6.50
CA LEU A 234 -9.04 14.69 5.57
C LEU A 234 -9.76 16.03 5.38
N GLU A 235 -9.65 16.96 6.31
CA GLU A 235 -10.25 18.30 6.23
C GLU A 235 -9.27 19.36 5.69
N GLY A 236 -8.28 18.96 4.90
CA GLY A 236 -7.28 19.84 4.32
C GLY A 236 -5.86 19.27 4.50
N LYS A 237 -4.84 20.16 4.55
CA LYS A 237 -3.45 19.72 4.70
C LYS A 237 -2.99 19.55 6.16
N ASP A 238 -3.79 20.03 7.12
CA ASP A 238 -3.46 19.96 8.55
C ASP A 238 -4.05 18.71 9.16
N VAL A 239 -3.21 17.93 9.83
CA VAL A 239 -3.64 16.73 10.55
C VAL A 239 -4.52 17.11 11.73
N GLN A 240 -5.71 16.56 11.79
CA GLN A 240 -6.70 16.74 12.85
C GLN A 240 -6.80 15.48 13.72
N ALA A 241 -7.22 15.68 14.96
CA ALA A 241 -7.55 14.60 15.87
C ALA A 241 -9.07 14.38 15.89
N TYR A 242 -9.49 13.14 15.66
CA TYR A 242 -10.89 12.72 15.67
C TYR A 242 -11.14 11.73 16.81
N ALA A 243 -12.22 11.93 17.54
CA ALA A 243 -12.59 11.07 18.65
C ALA A 243 -12.99 9.67 18.17
N ILE A 244 -12.41 8.65 18.78
CA ILE A 244 -12.77 7.24 18.57
C ILE A 244 -12.92 6.53 19.89
N GLU A 245 -13.51 5.35 19.89
CA GLU A 245 -13.55 4.43 21.01
C GLU A 245 -12.88 3.11 20.63
N ILE A 246 -12.00 2.61 21.49
CA ILE A 246 -11.47 1.25 21.41
C ILE A 246 -12.45 0.33 22.12
N GLU A 247 -13.25 -0.43 21.36
CA GLU A 247 -14.33 -1.28 21.91
C GLU A 247 -13.81 -2.60 22.46
N SER A 248 -12.83 -3.20 21.76
CA SER A 248 -12.24 -4.47 22.18
C SER A 248 -10.77 -4.59 21.78
N LEU A 249 -10.06 -5.47 22.46
CA LEU A 249 -8.63 -5.74 22.26
C LEU A 249 -8.38 -7.23 22.12
N GLU A 250 -7.59 -7.63 21.13
CA GLU A 250 -7.14 -8.99 20.91
C GLU A 250 -5.62 -9.08 21.14
N LYS A 251 -5.23 -9.19 22.41
CA LYS A 251 -3.81 -9.11 22.82
C LYS A 251 -2.98 -10.36 22.52
N ASN A 252 -3.64 -11.48 22.17
CA ASN A 252 -2.98 -12.77 21.90
C ASN A 252 -2.73 -13.06 20.42
N GLY A 253 -2.78 -12.03 19.58
CA GLY A 253 -2.58 -12.13 18.14
C GLY A 253 -3.89 -12.31 17.39
N GLY A 254 -4.54 -11.19 17.06
CA GLY A 254 -5.72 -11.16 16.18
C GLY A 254 -5.37 -11.72 14.79
N ARG A 255 -6.35 -12.37 14.15
CA ARG A 255 -6.19 -12.80 12.76
C ARG A 255 -5.92 -11.59 11.88
N GLN A 256 -4.90 -11.65 11.01
CA GLN A 256 -4.54 -10.60 10.07
C GLN A 256 -4.28 -9.24 10.75
N HIS A 257 -3.64 -9.23 11.93
CA HIS A 257 -3.32 -8.01 12.68
C HIS A 257 -4.54 -7.12 12.99
N LYS A 258 -5.72 -7.73 13.22
CA LYS A 258 -6.90 -7.07 13.76
C LYS A 258 -6.84 -7.12 15.28
N ASP A 259 -5.94 -6.30 15.83
CA ASP A 259 -5.59 -6.35 17.25
C ASP A 259 -6.59 -5.60 18.13
N MET A 260 -7.32 -4.66 17.56
CA MET A 260 -8.35 -3.88 18.26
C MET A 260 -9.55 -3.60 17.36
N ASN A 261 -10.74 -3.58 17.93
CA ASN A 261 -11.93 -3.02 17.29
C ASN A 261 -12.08 -1.59 17.72
N ILE A 262 -12.32 -0.70 16.78
CA ILE A 262 -12.50 0.73 16.98
C ILE A 262 -13.84 1.19 16.40
N ARG A 263 -14.39 2.23 17.02
CA ARG A 263 -15.60 2.93 16.54
C ARG A 263 -15.30 4.42 16.42
N ILE A 264 -15.70 5.02 15.31
CA ILE A 264 -15.66 6.47 15.13
C ILE A 264 -16.76 7.11 15.96
N MET A 265 -16.37 8.06 16.80
CA MET A 265 -17.27 8.81 17.68
C MET A 265 -17.36 10.29 17.27
N ASP A 266 -16.44 10.78 16.46
CA ASP A 266 -16.37 12.17 16.02
C ASP A 266 -17.41 12.47 14.94
N GLU A 267 -18.33 13.38 15.23
CA GLU A 267 -19.43 13.75 14.32
C GLU A 267 -18.91 14.42 13.03
N ARG A 268 -17.78 15.15 13.09
CA ARG A 268 -17.17 15.78 11.91
C ARG A 268 -16.68 14.72 10.94
N LEU A 269 -15.98 13.71 11.45
CA LEU A 269 -15.47 12.60 10.64
C LEU A 269 -16.62 11.78 10.07
N LEU A 270 -17.65 11.46 10.87
CA LEU A 270 -18.85 10.77 10.39
C LEU A 270 -19.59 11.56 9.31
N ALA A 271 -19.71 12.87 9.48
CA ALA A 271 -20.33 13.73 8.46
C ALA A 271 -19.51 13.77 7.14
N LEU A 272 -18.19 13.68 7.24
CA LEU A 272 -17.27 13.74 6.10
C LEU A 272 -17.21 12.42 5.34
N THR A 273 -17.00 11.30 6.06
CA THR A 273 -16.66 9.99 5.48
C THR A 273 -17.74 8.92 5.66
N GLY A 274 -18.72 9.13 6.53
CA GLY A 274 -19.70 8.09 6.91
C GLY A 274 -19.13 6.99 7.83
N GLY A 275 -17.81 7.04 8.11
CA GLY A 275 -17.09 6.05 8.90
C GLY A 275 -15.64 5.90 8.47
N ILE A 276 -15.07 4.71 8.61
CA ILE A 276 -13.73 4.39 8.12
C ILE A 276 -13.85 4.07 6.63
N VAL A 277 -13.05 4.74 5.80
CA VAL A 277 -13.03 4.57 4.34
C VAL A 277 -11.66 4.08 3.86
N GLN A 278 -11.60 3.51 2.66
CA GLN A 278 -10.33 3.13 2.03
C GLN A 278 -9.45 4.37 1.84
N GLY A 279 -8.18 4.23 2.17
CA GLY A 279 -7.22 5.34 2.24
C GLY A 279 -6.94 5.83 3.67
N MET A 280 -7.84 5.59 4.64
CA MET A 280 -7.58 5.86 6.05
C MET A 280 -6.71 4.79 6.73
N SER A 281 -6.42 3.68 6.06
CA SER A 281 -5.49 2.65 6.55
C SER A 281 -4.12 3.28 6.85
N GLY A 282 -3.63 3.07 8.06
CA GLY A 282 -2.41 3.69 8.57
C GLY A 282 -2.64 4.93 9.45
N SER A 283 -3.86 5.47 9.54
CA SER A 283 -4.13 6.60 10.43
C SER A 283 -3.73 6.27 11.88
N PRO A 284 -2.80 7.03 12.50
CA PRO A 284 -2.30 6.71 13.83
C PRO A 284 -3.35 6.90 14.90
N ILE A 285 -3.30 6.06 15.93
CA ILE A 285 -4.19 6.10 17.10
C ILE A 285 -3.39 6.45 18.33
N LEU A 286 -3.84 7.51 19.02
CA LEU A 286 -3.28 7.97 20.30
C LEU A 286 -4.26 7.71 21.43
N GLN A 287 -3.74 7.26 22.58
CA GLN A 287 -4.48 7.09 23.83
C GLN A 287 -3.60 7.53 25.00
N ASP A 288 -4.12 8.37 25.89
CA ASP A 288 -3.43 8.82 27.10
C ASP A 288 -1.99 9.35 26.84
N GLY A 289 -1.79 10.09 25.74
CA GLY A 289 -0.48 10.66 25.38
C GLY A 289 0.54 9.65 24.83
N THR A 290 0.10 8.46 24.42
CA THR A 290 0.95 7.42 23.80
C THR A 290 0.43 7.03 22.44
N LEU A 291 1.33 6.61 21.56
CA LEU A 291 1.01 6.06 20.25
C LEU A 291 0.71 4.56 20.41
N VAL A 292 -0.57 4.19 20.28
CA VAL A 292 -1.06 2.85 20.61
C VAL A 292 -1.25 1.95 19.40
N GLY A 293 -1.44 2.51 18.21
CA GLY A 293 -1.67 1.71 17.00
C GLY A 293 -2.01 2.54 15.77
N ALA A 294 -2.55 1.86 14.78
CA ALA A 294 -3.02 2.45 13.53
C ALA A 294 -4.29 1.75 13.04
N VAL A 295 -5.12 2.48 12.30
CA VAL A 295 -6.29 1.93 11.60
C VAL A 295 -5.81 0.98 10.49
N THR A 296 -6.49 -0.15 10.32
CA THR A 296 -6.17 -1.12 9.27
C THR A 296 -7.32 -1.35 8.29
N HIS A 297 -8.48 -1.75 8.78
CA HIS A 297 -9.60 -2.17 7.94
C HIS A 297 -10.94 -1.60 8.43
N VAL A 298 -11.86 -1.39 7.49
CA VAL A 298 -13.26 -1.07 7.78
C VAL A 298 -14.10 -2.33 7.92
N THR A 299 -15.20 -2.25 8.66
CA THR A 299 -16.21 -3.30 8.73
C THR A 299 -17.34 -2.99 7.75
N LEU A 300 -17.57 -3.83 6.73
CA LEU A 300 -18.62 -3.59 5.73
C LEU A 300 -20.03 -3.57 6.32
N ALA A 301 -20.25 -4.30 7.42
CA ALA A 301 -21.55 -4.35 8.10
C ALA A 301 -21.93 -3.01 8.77
N ASP A 302 -20.93 -2.28 9.26
CA ASP A 302 -21.08 -0.98 9.90
C ASP A 302 -19.81 -0.17 9.67
N PRO A 303 -19.77 0.77 8.71
CA PRO A 303 -18.57 1.53 8.39
C PRO A 303 -18.09 2.45 9.52
N THR A 304 -18.93 2.71 10.53
CA THR A 304 -18.49 3.44 11.73
C THR A 304 -17.54 2.62 12.60
N GLN A 305 -17.45 1.32 12.35
CA GLN A 305 -16.54 0.38 13.03
C GLN A 305 -15.42 -0.08 12.10
N GLY A 306 -14.30 -0.46 12.70
CA GLY A 306 -13.19 -1.07 11.99
C GLY A 306 -12.17 -1.68 12.93
N TYR A 307 -11.02 -1.97 12.37
CA TYR A 307 -9.93 -2.64 13.06
C TYR A 307 -8.68 -1.77 13.10
N GLY A 308 -7.85 -2.01 14.09
CA GLY A 308 -6.52 -1.44 14.19
C GLY A 308 -5.48 -2.47 14.60
N ILE A 309 -4.24 -2.17 14.26
CA ILE A 309 -3.04 -2.91 14.68
C ILE A 309 -2.40 -2.21 15.87
N PHE A 310 -1.83 -2.96 16.83
CA PHE A 310 -1.00 -2.36 17.88
C PHE A 310 0.29 -1.78 17.28
N MET A 311 0.71 -0.62 17.78
CA MET A 311 1.96 -0.01 17.35
C MET A 311 3.18 -0.90 17.65
N GLU A 312 3.16 -1.64 18.75
CA GLU A 312 4.18 -2.63 19.09
C GLU A 312 4.36 -3.68 18.00
N ASN A 313 3.26 -4.13 17.34
CA ASN A 313 3.32 -5.09 16.24
C ASN A 313 3.76 -4.44 14.92
N MET A 314 3.38 -3.19 14.68
CA MET A 314 3.71 -2.47 13.46
C MET A 314 5.16 -1.93 13.47
N ALA A 315 5.67 -1.53 14.65
CA ALA A 315 6.99 -0.92 14.78
C ALA A 315 8.07 -1.90 15.30
N ALA A 316 7.78 -3.22 15.25
CA ALA A 316 8.69 -4.29 15.69
C ALA A 316 9.95 -4.42 14.82
#